data_8581bc1926032c8849f285d36cdd67eb
#
_entry.id   8581bc1926032c8849f285d36cdd67eb
#
_cell.length_a   1.000
_cell.length_b   1.000
_cell.length_c   1.000
_cell.angle_alpha   90.00
_cell.angle_beta   90.00
_cell.angle_gamma   90.00
#
_symmetry.space_group_name_H-M   'P 1'
#
loop_
_entity.id
_entity.type
_entity.pdbx_description
1 polymer ?
#
loop_
_entity_poly.entity_id
_entity_poly.type
_entity_poly.pdbx_seq_one_letter_code
_entity_poly.pdbx_strand_id
1 'polypeptide(L)'
;MLLGGDIFDDTIDDTNTELFLAGISEKYPCYYVTGNHEYWSGQTKFSAKIDILNKYNIVILHNASKVIEVNGESINLCGVNDPDVYMVEIDSKTDPEAYKDAQSRKEDTFKQQLDNVSSISENGNFTLLLSHRPEFFELYTDYDFDLVLSGHAHGGQWRIPLILNGLYSPDQGVLPEYAGGRYEQGGTTMIVSRGLARESTWAPRMFNRPELVIIDII
;
A
#
# COMPACT_ATOMS: atom_id res chain seq x y z
N MET A 1 -13.67 3.86 0.28
CA MET A 1 -12.43 4.20 1.02
C MET A 1 -11.38 3.15 0.66
N LEU A 2 -10.18 3.59 0.25
CA LEU A 2 -9.06 2.70 -0.09
C LEU A 2 -7.98 2.85 0.99
N LEU A 3 -7.54 1.72 1.55
CA LEU A 3 -6.56 1.63 2.64
C LEU A 3 -5.29 0.96 2.09
N GLY A 4 -4.26 1.75 1.86
CA GLY A 4 -3.05 1.38 1.11
C GLY A 4 -1.94 0.71 1.91
N GLY A 5 -2.27 -0.06 2.95
CA GLY A 5 -1.29 -0.76 3.79
C GLY A 5 -0.77 0.08 4.96
N ASP A 6 -0.06 -0.57 5.88
CA ASP A 6 0.50 0.02 7.10
C ASP A 6 -0.53 0.78 7.94
N ILE A 7 -1.78 0.27 7.99
CA ILE A 7 -2.79 0.80 8.91
C ILE A 7 -2.63 0.21 10.32
N PHE A 8 -1.90 -0.89 10.42
CA PHE A 8 -1.47 -1.52 11.66
C PHE A 8 0.06 -1.43 11.77
N ASP A 9 0.53 -1.12 12.95
CA ASP A 9 1.97 -1.08 13.26
C ASP A 9 2.43 -2.44 13.83
N ASP A 10 3.70 -2.78 13.70
CA ASP A 10 4.27 -4.03 14.24
C ASP A 10 4.61 -3.92 15.73
N THR A 11 4.77 -2.69 16.26
CA THR A 11 5.22 -2.40 17.62
C THR A 11 4.16 -1.74 18.50
N ILE A 12 3.24 -0.97 17.91
CA ILE A 12 2.18 -0.22 18.62
C ILE A 12 0.91 -1.09 18.69
N ASP A 13 0.10 -0.88 19.72
CA ASP A 13 -1.20 -1.57 19.84
C ASP A 13 -2.21 -1.08 18.81
N ASP A 14 -3.16 -1.93 18.46
CA ASP A 14 -4.11 -1.71 17.38
C ASP A 14 -5.36 -0.88 17.79
N THR A 15 -5.42 -0.35 19.03
CA THR A 15 -6.59 0.36 19.57
C THR A 15 -7.03 1.53 18.71
N ASN A 16 -6.09 2.39 18.32
CA ASN A 16 -6.41 3.57 17.50
C ASN A 16 -6.82 3.19 16.08
N THR A 17 -6.19 2.16 15.52
CA THR A 17 -6.54 1.61 14.21
C THR A 17 -7.96 1.03 14.25
N GLU A 18 -8.30 0.29 15.30
CA GLU A 18 -9.64 -0.27 15.47
C GLU A 18 -10.71 0.82 15.59
N LEU A 19 -10.45 1.89 16.35
CA LEU A 19 -11.34 3.05 16.43
C LEU A 19 -11.53 3.75 15.07
N PHE A 20 -10.45 3.88 14.31
CA PHE A 20 -10.51 4.43 12.96
C PHE A 20 -11.36 3.56 12.03
N LEU A 21 -11.11 2.25 12.00
CA LEU A 21 -11.87 1.30 11.17
C LEU A 21 -13.35 1.30 11.54
N ALA A 22 -13.70 1.29 12.83
CA ALA A 22 -15.08 1.41 13.30
C ALA A 22 -15.77 2.67 12.75
N GLY A 23 -15.06 3.79 12.77
CA GLY A 23 -15.63 5.07 12.33
C GLY A 23 -15.84 5.21 10.82
N ILE A 24 -15.01 4.55 10.00
CA ILE A 24 -15.11 4.64 8.53
C ILE A 24 -16.00 3.55 7.93
N SER A 25 -15.97 2.33 8.47
CA SER A 25 -16.67 1.17 7.90
C SER A 25 -18.20 1.30 7.95
N GLU A 26 -18.73 2.06 8.91
CA GLU A 26 -20.16 2.36 8.98
C GLU A 26 -20.65 3.30 7.86
N LYS A 27 -19.73 4.05 7.25
CA LYS A 27 -20.06 5.13 6.32
C LYS A 27 -19.67 4.83 4.89
N TYR A 28 -18.63 4.02 4.69
CA TYR A 28 -18.04 3.79 3.37
C TYR A 28 -17.71 2.32 3.16
N PRO A 29 -17.93 1.77 1.94
CA PRO A 29 -17.27 0.54 1.54
C PRO A 29 -15.75 0.72 1.64
N CYS A 30 -15.07 -0.17 2.35
CA CYS A 30 -13.63 -0.09 2.58
C CYS A 30 -12.91 -1.27 1.92
N TYR A 31 -11.83 -0.96 1.22
CA TYR A 31 -10.94 -1.93 0.57
C TYR A 31 -9.53 -1.72 1.09
N TYR A 32 -8.82 -2.81 1.30
CA TYR A 32 -7.54 -2.80 1.97
C TYR A 32 -6.54 -3.72 1.27
N VAL A 33 -5.28 -3.28 1.20
CA VAL A 33 -4.10 -4.10 0.91
C VAL A 33 -3.13 -4.02 2.09
N THR A 34 -2.28 -5.01 2.23
CA THR A 34 -1.24 -5.03 3.27
C THR A 34 -0.08 -4.09 2.95
N GLY A 35 0.58 -3.59 3.98
CA GLY A 35 1.92 -3.04 3.92
C GLY A 35 2.93 -3.94 4.63
N ASN A 36 4.16 -3.48 4.78
CA ASN A 36 5.22 -4.28 5.39
C ASN A 36 5.08 -4.41 6.91
N HIS A 37 4.57 -3.40 7.61
CA HIS A 37 4.39 -3.44 9.07
C HIS A 37 3.40 -4.52 9.51
N GLU A 38 2.38 -4.81 8.70
CA GLU A 38 1.49 -5.92 9.00
C GLU A 38 2.25 -7.25 9.04
N TYR A 39 3.14 -7.51 8.07
CA TYR A 39 3.93 -8.75 8.01
C TYR A 39 5.04 -8.80 9.06
N TRP A 40 5.70 -7.67 9.34
CA TRP A 40 6.75 -7.59 10.36
C TRP A 40 6.23 -7.87 11.78
N SER A 41 4.93 -7.76 11.99
CA SER A 41 4.31 -8.08 13.28
C SER A 41 4.36 -9.58 13.65
N GLY A 42 4.69 -10.46 12.69
CA GLY A 42 4.73 -11.91 12.82
C GLY A 42 3.35 -12.57 12.77
N GLN A 43 3.32 -13.86 12.49
CA GLN A 43 2.11 -14.61 12.14
C GLN A 43 0.95 -14.44 13.12
N THR A 44 1.20 -14.50 14.42
CA THR A 44 0.14 -14.41 15.43
C THR A 44 -0.54 -13.05 15.44
N LYS A 45 0.24 -11.97 15.40
CA LYS A 45 -0.32 -10.60 15.36
C LYS A 45 -0.96 -10.33 14.01
N PHE A 46 -0.36 -10.80 12.92
CA PHE A 46 -0.93 -10.66 11.57
C PHE A 46 -2.34 -11.28 11.53
N SER A 47 -2.53 -12.51 12.04
CA SER A 47 -3.85 -13.14 12.10
C SER A 47 -4.86 -12.31 12.89
N ALA A 48 -4.45 -11.74 14.04
CA ALA A 48 -5.33 -10.89 14.84
C ALA A 48 -5.74 -9.60 14.09
N LYS A 49 -4.83 -9.01 13.31
CA LYS A 49 -5.13 -7.83 12.45
C LYS A 49 -6.15 -8.16 11.36
N ILE A 50 -6.02 -9.33 10.74
CA ILE A 50 -7.00 -9.84 9.78
C ILE A 50 -8.38 -10.03 10.43
N ASP A 51 -8.43 -10.54 11.66
CA ASP A 51 -9.69 -10.67 12.42
C ASP A 51 -10.35 -9.32 12.70
N ILE A 52 -9.57 -8.28 13.01
CA ILE A 52 -10.07 -6.90 13.17
C ILE A 52 -10.65 -6.39 11.84
N LEU A 53 -9.96 -6.56 10.71
CA LEU A 53 -10.48 -6.16 9.40
C LEU A 53 -11.81 -6.85 9.08
N ASN A 54 -11.90 -8.15 9.33
CA ASN A 54 -13.12 -8.93 9.14
C ASN A 54 -14.27 -8.47 10.05
N LYS A 55 -13.98 -8.14 11.32
CA LYS A 55 -14.96 -7.60 12.27
C LYS A 55 -15.64 -6.34 11.75
N TYR A 56 -14.91 -5.49 11.04
CA TYR A 56 -15.43 -4.24 10.46
C TYR A 56 -15.81 -4.35 8.98
N ASN A 57 -15.95 -5.56 8.45
CA ASN A 57 -16.32 -5.83 7.05
C ASN A 57 -15.44 -5.11 6.03
N ILE A 58 -14.16 -4.96 6.32
CA ILE A 58 -13.19 -4.41 5.39
C ILE A 58 -12.88 -5.48 4.33
N VAL A 59 -13.02 -5.13 3.06
CA VAL A 59 -12.69 -6.04 1.96
C VAL A 59 -11.18 -6.09 1.76
N ILE A 60 -10.58 -7.23 2.05
CA ILE A 60 -9.13 -7.44 1.89
C ILE A 60 -8.88 -7.88 0.45
N LEU A 61 -8.10 -7.08 -0.29
CA LEU A 61 -7.66 -7.38 -1.65
C LEU A 61 -6.32 -8.12 -1.59
N HIS A 62 -6.41 -9.40 -1.25
CA HIS A 62 -5.24 -10.24 -1.05
C HIS A 62 -4.84 -10.90 -2.38
N ASN A 63 -4.02 -10.20 -3.19
CA ASN A 63 -3.69 -10.60 -4.56
C ASN A 63 -4.98 -10.91 -5.37
N ALA A 64 -5.89 -9.94 -5.37
CA ALA A 64 -7.23 -10.12 -5.93
C ALA A 64 -7.70 -8.88 -6.70
N SER A 65 -8.56 -9.11 -7.65
CA SER A 65 -9.24 -8.06 -8.42
C SER A 65 -10.76 -8.24 -8.36
N LYS A 66 -11.50 -7.15 -8.44
CA LYS A 66 -12.96 -7.17 -8.52
C LYS A 66 -13.48 -5.95 -9.28
N VAL A 67 -14.61 -6.08 -9.92
CA VAL A 67 -15.38 -4.96 -10.46
C VAL A 67 -16.19 -4.34 -9.32
N ILE A 68 -16.13 -3.02 -9.19
CA ILE A 68 -16.96 -2.23 -8.29
C ILE A 68 -17.77 -1.21 -9.09
N GLU A 69 -18.97 -0.89 -8.62
CA GLU A 69 -19.80 0.15 -9.20
C GLU A 69 -19.64 1.46 -8.41
N VAL A 70 -19.30 2.52 -9.12
CA VAL A 70 -19.14 3.87 -8.54
C VAL A 70 -19.94 4.86 -9.40
N ASN A 71 -20.99 5.45 -8.85
CA ASN A 71 -21.86 6.41 -9.56
C ASN A 71 -22.45 5.88 -10.88
N GLY A 72 -22.64 4.57 -11.00
CA GLY A 72 -23.18 3.92 -12.20
C GLY A 72 -22.12 3.51 -13.23
N GLU A 73 -20.85 3.75 -12.96
CA GLU A 73 -19.72 3.31 -13.79
C GLU A 73 -19.01 2.13 -13.15
N SER A 74 -18.63 1.15 -13.96
CA SER A 74 -17.86 -0.03 -13.52
C SER A 74 -16.37 0.29 -13.51
N ILE A 75 -15.72 0.03 -12.37
CA ILE A 75 -14.28 0.22 -12.17
C ILE A 75 -13.67 -1.13 -11.75
N ASN A 76 -12.56 -1.49 -12.38
CA ASN A 76 -11.74 -2.60 -11.92
C ASN A 76 -10.89 -2.14 -10.72
N LEU A 77 -11.05 -2.79 -9.59
CA LEU A 77 -10.24 -2.56 -8.40
C LEU A 77 -9.33 -3.77 -8.17
N CYS A 78 -8.03 -3.57 -8.35
CA CYS A 78 -6.98 -4.54 -8.15
C CYS A 78 -6.26 -4.25 -6.84
N GLY A 79 -5.83 -5.29 -6.12
CA GLY A 79 -5.00 -5.15 -4.93
C GLY A 79 -3.96 -6.25 -4.85
N VAL A 80 -2.72 -5.87 -4.57
CA VAL A 80 -1.60 -6.77 -4.35
C VAL A 80 -1.12 -6.72 -2.91
N ASN A 81 -0.61 -7.83 -2.40
CA ASN A 81 0.04 -7.86 -1.10
C ASN A 81 1.38 -7.12 -1.16
N ASP A 82 1.79 -6.54 -0.04
CA ASP A 82 3.17 -6.09 0.09
C ASP A 82 4.15 -7.24 -0.22
N PRO A 83 5.26 -6.95 -0.90
CA PRO A 83 6.27 -7.97 -1.22
C PRO A 83 6.85 -8.70 -0.01
N ASP A 84 6.68 -8.17 1.21
CA ASP A 84 7.12 -8.83 2.44
C ASP A 84 6.17 -9.96 2.91
N VAL A 85 5.12 -10.29 2.16
CA VAL A 85 4.16 -11.37 2.47
C VAL A 85 4.84 -12.70 2.80
N TYR A 86 5.97 -13.01 2.16
CA TYR A 86 6.73 -14.24 2.40
C TYR A 86 7.64 -14.19 3.63
N MET A 87 7.77 -13.00 4.24
CA MET A 87 8.62 -12.80 5.40
C MET A 87 7.90 -13.06 6.72
N VAL A 88 6.58 -13.14 6.71
CA VAL A 88 5.75 -13.27 7.92
C VAL A 88 6.04 -14.54 8.72
N GLU A 89 6.42 -15.62 8.03
CA GLU A 89 6.71 -16.94 8.63
C GLU A 89 8.22 -17.19 8.84
N ILE A 90 9.08 -16.28 8.37
CA ILE A 90 10.53 -16.47 8.36
C ILE A 90 11.19 -15.54 9.38
N ASP A 91 11.74 -16.12 10.44
CA ASP A 91 12.57 -15.37 11.39
C ASP A 91 14.01 -15.31 10.90
N SER A 92 14.48 -14.13 10.55
CA SER A 92 15.84 -13.89 10.08
C SER A 92 16.94 -14.30 11.06
N LYS A 93 16.61 -14.43 12.34
CA LYS A 93 17.57 -14.83 13.38
C LYS A 93 17.71 -16.35 13.51
N THR A 94 16.61 -17.07 13.26
CA THR A 94 16.57 -18.54 13.38
C THR A 94 16.80 -19.25 12.05
N ASP A 95 16.44 -18.62 10.92
CA ASP A 95 16.66 -19.14 9.57
C ASP A 95 17.13 -18.05 8.60
N PRO A 96 18.40 -17.61 8.70
CA PRO A 96 18.94 -16.56 7.83
C PRO A 96 19.06 -16.97 6.35
N GLU A 97 19.17 -18.27 6.03
CA GLU A 97 19.22 -18.74 4.64
C GLU A 97 17.85 -18.66 3.97
N ALA A 98 16.79 -19.13 4.65
CA ALA A 98 15.43 -18.99 4.15
C ALA A 98 15.03 -17.52 4.02
N TYR A 99 15.44 -16.65 4.93
CA TYR A 99 15.22 -15.21 4.86
C TYR A 99 15.88 -14.60 3.60
N LYS A 100 17.14 -14.94 3.35
CA LYS A 100 17.87 -14.46 2.15
C LYS A 100 17.26 -14.98 0.84
N ASP A 101 16.82 -16.23 0.82
CA ASP A 101 16.16 -16.82 -0.34
C ASP A 101 14.80 -16.13 -0.61
N ALA A 102 14.00 -15.90 0.43
CA ALA A 102 12.75 -15.15 0.31
C ALA A 102 12.97 -13.73 -0.22
N GLN A 103 13.98 -13.02 0.28
CA GLN A 103 14.36 -11.70 -0.25
C GLN A 103 14.75 -11.73 -1.71
N SER A 104 15.50 -12.75 -2.16
CA SER A 104 15.94 -12.85 -3.56
C SER A 104 14.80 -13.07 -4.54
N ARG A 105 13.66 -13.63 -4.08
CA ARG A 105 12.47 -13.92 -4.89
C ARG A 105 11.37 -12.87 -4.76
N LYS A 106 11.59 -11.84 -3.94
CA LYS A 106 10.60 -10.81 -3.60
C LYS A 106 10.03 -10.14 -4.86
N GLU A 107 10.89 -9.73 -5.77
CA GLU A 107 10.47 -9.05 -7.01
C GLU A 107 9.73 -9.98 -7.97
N ASP A 108 10.23 -11.19 -8.20
CA ASP A 108 9.58 -12.16 -9.09
C ASP A 108 8.18 -12.53 -8.58
N THR A 109 8.04 -12.68 -7.28
CA THR A 109 6.76 -13.02 -6.68
C THR A 109 5.81 -11.85 -6.70
N PHE A 110 6.32 -10.63 -6.59
CA PHE A 110 5.51 -9.43 -6.74
C PHE A 110 5.01 -9.27 -8.18
N LYS A 111 5.86 -9.54 -9.17
CA LYS A 111 5.45 -9.62 -10.59
C LYS A 111 4.32 -10.62 -10.82
N GLN A 112 4.41 -11.82 -10.24
CA GLN A 112 3.33 -12.81 -10.35
C GLN A 112 2.00 -12.32 -9.79
N GLN A 113 2.02 -11.51 -8.72
CA GLN A 113 0.80 -10.89 -8.21
C GLN A 113 0.22 -9.88 -9.21
N LEU A 114 1.07 -9.04 -9.80
CA LEU A 114 0.64 -8.07 -10.82
C LEU A 114 0.06 -8.78 -12.05
N ASP A 115 0.72 -9.84 -12.55
CA ASP A 115 0.22 -10.67 -13.65
C ASP A 115 -1.17 -11.22 -13.36
N ASN A 116 -1.39 -11.68 -12.13
CA ASN A 116 -2.67 -12.26 -11.72
C ASN A 116 -3.81 -11.21 -11.70
N VAL A 117 -3.56 -10.02 -11.13
CA VAL A 117 -4.62 -9.02 -10.97
C VAL A 117 -4.85 -8.17 -12.20
N SER A 118 -3.85 -8.02 -13.08
CA SER A 118 -3.94 -7.16 -14.28
C SER A 118 -4.87 -7.72 -15.36
N SER A 119 -5.08 -9.02 -15.40
CA SER A 119 -5.94 -9.68 -16.39
C SER A 119 -7.38 -9.14 -16.43
N ILE A 120 -7.84 -8.51 -15.34
CA ILE A 120 -9.17 -7.90 -15.29
C ILE A 120 -9.30 -6.69 -16.24
N SER A 121 -8.21 -6.03 -16.61
CA SER A 121 -8.20 -4.85 -17.51
C SER A 121 -8.69 -5.19 -18.92
N GLU A 122 -8.64 -6.48 -19.33
CA GLU A 122 -9.13 -6.96 -20.62
C GLU A 122 -10.62 -6.66 -20.86
N ASN A 123 -11.39 -6.37 -19.79
CA ASN A 123 -12.78 -5.98 -19.91
C ASN A 123 -13.00 -4.53 -20.37
N GLY A 124 -11.92 -3.72 -20.46
CA GLY A 124 -11.92 -2.33 -20.93
C GLY A 124 -12.44 -1.29 -19.93
N ASN A 125 -12.70 -1.67 -18.69
CA ASN A 125 -13.07 -0.72 -17.62
C ASN A 125 -11.83 0.03 -17.13
N PHE A 126 -12.02 1.23 -16.56
CA PHE A 126 -10.99 1.93 -15.83
C PHE A 126 -10.41 1.03 -14.73
N THR A 127 -9.09 0.83 -14.75
CA THR A 127 -8.41 -0.12 -13.86
C THR A 127 -7.54 0.58 -12.84
N LEU A 128 -7.89 0.43 -11.55
CA LEU A 128 -7.20 0.98 -10.41
C LEU A 128 -6.44 -0.12 -9.67
N LEU A 129 -5.14 0.07 -9.49
CA LEU A 129 -4.30 -0.77 -8.62
C LEU A 129 -4.12 -0.09 -7.26
N LEU A 130 -4.42 -0.82 -6.18
CA LEU A 130 -4.02 -0.48 -4.83
C LEU A 130 -2.80 -1.31 -4.46
N SER A 131 -1.67 -0.64 -4.21
CA SER A 131 -0.40 -1.26 -3.86
C SER A 131 0.34 -0.40 -2.84
N HIS A 132 0.97 -1.02 -1.83
CA HIS A 132 1.66 -0.27 -0.79
C HIS A 132 2.91 0.45 -1.28
N ARG A 133 3.66 -0.15 -2.24
CA ARG A 133 5.03 0.19 -2.63
C ARG A 133 5.13 1.12 -3.84
N PRO A 134 5.43 2.41 -3.69
CA PRO A 134 5.56 3.35 -4.81
C PRO A 134 6.84 3.15 -5.63
N GLU A 135 7.88 2.55 -5.06
CA GLU A 135 9.16 2.33 -5.73
C GLU A 135 9.08 1.36 -6.91
N PHE A 136 8.01 0.59 -7.02
CA PHE A 136 7.74 -0.27 -8.17
C PHE A 136 6.98 0.44 -9.31
N PHE A 137 6.94 1.77 -9.34
CA PHE A 137 6.14 2.49 -10.33
C PHE A 137 6.52 2.13 -11.78
N GLU A 138 7.81 2.01 -12.08
CA GLU A 138 8.25 1.58 -13.41
C GLU A 138 7.66 0.21 -13.79
N LEU A 139 7.65 -0.73 -12.84
CA LEU A 139 7.05 -2.05 -13.06
C LEU A 139 5.53 -1.97 -13.28
N TYR A 140 4.82 -1.06 -12.58
CA TYR A 140 3.37 -0.89 -12.78
C TYR A 140 3.05 -0.38 -14.19
N THR A 141 3.94 0.39 -14.81
CA THR A 141 3.74 0.89 -16.18
C THR A 141 3.88 -0.17 -17.28
N ASP A 142 4.34 -1.36 -16.95
CA ASP A 142 4.34 -2.52 -17.86
C ASP A 142 2.95 -3.18 -17.97
N TYR A 143 1.97 -2.71 -17.18
CA TYR A 143 0.61 -3.23 -17.12
C TYR A 143 -0.42 -2.16 -17.47
N ASP A 144 -1.64 -2.57 -17.85
CA ASP A 144 -2.75 -1.68 -18.22
C ASP A 144 -3.50 -1.16 -16.98
N PHE A 145 -2.77 -0.51 -16.04
CA PHE A 145 -3.37 0.22 -14.93
C PHE A 145 -3.49 1.70 -15.28
N ASP A 146 -4.71 2.25 -15.21
CA ASP A 146 -4.94 3.68 -15.42
C ASP A 146 -4.48 4.50 -14.20
N LEU A 147 -4.72 3.97 -13.00
CA LEU A 147 -4.41 4.62 -11.73
C LEU A 147 -3.80 3.65 -10.73
N VAL A 148 -2.68 4.04 -10.13
CA VAL A 148 -2.03 3.34 -9.02
C VAL A 148 -2.11 4.21 -7.77
N LEU A 149 -2.53 3.64 -6.65
CA LEU A 149 -2.54 4.32 -5.35
C LEU A 149 -1.58 3.61 -4.42
N SER A 150 -0.62 4.38 -3.87
CA SER A 150 0.44 3.85 -3.00
C SER A 150 0.62 4.66 -1.73
N GLY A 151 1.27 4.05 -0.76
CA GLY A 151 1.65 4.64 0.53
C GLY A 151 3.15 4.57 0.79
N HIS A 152 3.56 3.92 1.87
CA HIS A 152 4.92 3.51 2.27
C HIS A 152 5.98 4.63 2.42
N ALA A 153 6.01 5.58 1.51
CA ALA A 153 7.07 6.60 1.44
C ALA A 153 7.02 7.65 2.55
N HIS A 154 5.95 7.71 3.34
CA HIS A 154 5.72 8.66 4.45
C HIS A 154 5.96 10.13 4.07
N GLY A 155 5.79 10.49 2.78
CA GLY A 155 6.08 11.80 2.26
C GLY A 155 7.58 12.17 2.32
N GLY A 156 8.47 11.17 2.39
CA GLY A 156 9.92 11.37 2.47
C GLY A 156 10.39 12.00 3.78
N GLN A 157 9.66 11.84 4.88
CA GLN A 157 9.90 12.33 6.25
C GLN A 157 10.08 13.86 6.33
N TRP A 158 11.16 14.40 5.82
CA TRP A 158 11.48 15.84 5.79
C TRP A 158 11.26 16.40 4.39
N ARG A 159 10.51 17.47 4.30
CA ARG A 159 10.21 18.16 3.04
C ARG A 159 10.62 19.61 3.12
N ILE A 160 11.00 20.19 2.01
CA ILE A 160 11.15 21.64 1.86
C ILE A 160 10.18 22.05 0.75
N PRO A 161 9.07 22.71 1.06
CA PRO A 161 8.08 23.10 0.08
C PRO A 161 8.72 23.76 -1.15
N LEU A 162 8.34 23.33 -2.34
CA LEU A 162 8.82 23.77 -3.66
C LEU A 162 10.28 23.38 -4.00
N ILE A 163 11.06 22.85 -3.06
CA ILE A 163 12.49 22.54 -3.29
C ILE A 163 12.73 21.04 -3.16
N LEU A 164 12.20 20.40 -2.11
CA LEU A 164 12.48 19.01 -1.79
C LEU A 164 11.18 18.27 -1.48
N ASN A 165 10.82 17.32 -2.34
CA ASN A 165 9.62 16.51 -2.16
C ASN A 165 9.74 15.49 -1.03
N GLY A 166 10.95 15.05 -0.69
CA GLY A 166 11.23 14.15 0.43
C GLY A 166 12.73 13.97 0.61
N LEU A 167 13.20 13.86 1.85
CA LEU A 167 14.61 13.64 2.14
C LEU A 167 14.97 12.16 2.22
N TYR A 168 14.08 11.35 2.82
CA TYR A 168 14.33 9.92 3.03
C TYR A 168 13.02 9.13 3.00
N SER A 169 13.02 8.01 2.32
CA SER A 169 11.92 7.04 2.32
C SER A 169 12.48 5.63 2.50
N PRO A 170 11.73 4.73 3.18
CA PRO A 170 12.06 3.31 3.15
C PRO A 170 12.22 2.81 1.71
N ASP A 171 13.09 1.84 1.51
CA ASP A 171 13.38 1.16 0.24
C ASP A 171 13.86 2.06 -0.93
N GLN A 172 13.70 3.39 -0.85
CA GLN A 172 14.22 4.35 -1.83
C GLN A 172 15.44 5.13 -1.30
N GLY A 173 15.70 5.15 0.02
CA GLY A 173 16.84 5.82 0.63
C GLY A 173 16.74 7.35 0.63
N VAL A 174 17.89 8.02 0.41
CA VAL A 174 18.00 9.48 0.44
C VAL A 174 17.60 10.08 -0.90
N LEU A 175 16.79 11.16 -0.87
CA LEU A 175 16.18 11.82 -2.03
C LEU A 175 15.30 10.87 -2.86
N PRO A 176 14.29 10.29 -2.23
CA PRO A 176 13.40 9.32 -2.89
C PRO A 176 12.68 9.96 -4.09
N GLU A 177 12.55 9.20 -5.16
CA GLU A 177 11.86 9.62 -6.37
C GLU A 177 10.35 9.74 -6.13
N TYR A 178 9.77 8.76 -5.43
CA TYR A 178 8.32 8.65 -5.19
C TYR A 178 7.96 8.90 -3.72
N ALA A 179 8.22 10.12 -3.23
CA ALA A 179 7.99 10.46 -1.83
C ALA A 179 6.53 10.79 -1.50
N GLY A 180 5.80 11.38 -2.43
CA GLY A 180 4.41 11.80 -2.26
C GLY A 180 3.95 12.74 -3.37
N GLY A 181 2.68 12.66 -3.74
CA GLY A 181 2.09 13.42 -4.85
C GLY A 181 1.75 12.56 -6.06
N ARG A 182 1.62 13.19 -7.21
CA ARG A 182 1.20 12.56 -8.47
C ARG A 182 2.39 12.39 -9.41
N TYR A 183 2.49 11.22 -10.03
CA TYR A 183 3.49 10.83 -11.01
C TYR A 183 2.79 10.23 -12.22
N GLU A 184 3.31 10.43 -13.43
CA GLU A 184 2.75 9.94 -14.68
C GLU A 184 3.85 9.36 -15.56
N GLN A 185 3.62 8.15 -16.07
CA GLN A 185 4.51 7.47 -17.01
C GLN A 185 3.75 6.41 -17.81
N GLY A 186 4.01 6.30 -19.10
CA GLY A 186 3.48 5.22 -19.94
C GLY A 186 1.95 5.15 -20.07
N GLY A 187 1.23 6.23 -19.71
CA GLY A 187 -0.24 6.22 -19.65
C GLY A 187 -0.80 5.93 -18.26
N THR A 188 0.02 5.44 -17.33
CA THR A 188 -0.35 5.17 -15.94
C THR A 188 -0.12 6.40 -15.07
N THR A 189 -1.11 6.75 -14.25
CA THR A 189 -0.96 7.74 -13.17
C THR A 189 -0.73 7.03 -11.84
N MET A 190 0.29 7.42 -11.06
CA MET A 190 0.43 6.99 -9.68
C MET A 190 0.24 8.16 -8.71
N ILE A 191 -0.51 7.92 -7.64
CA ILE A 191 -0.66 8.86 -6.53
C ILE A 191 -0.09 8.20 -5.27
N VAL A 192 0.92 8.86 -4.69
CA VAL A 192 1.57 8.42 -3.45
C VAL A 192 1.05 9.27 -2.31
N SER A 193 0.30 8.64 -1.39
CA SER A 193 -0.18 9.28 -0.16
C SER A 193 0.93 9.37 0.87
N ARG A 194 0.95 10.49 1.61
CA ARG A 194 1.85 10.65 2.77
C ARG A 194 1.34 9.92 4.02
N GLY A 195 0.11 9.43 3.97
CA GLY A 195 -0.53 8.71 5.06
C GLY A 195 -0.95 9.62 6.23
N LEU A 196 -1.68 9.03 7.16
CA LEU A 196 -2.27 9.73 8.32
C LEU A 196 -1.38 9.68 9.56
N ALA A 197 -0.42 8.74 9.64
CA ALA A 197 0.44 8.61 10.80
C ALA A 197 1.26 9.87 11.06
N ARG A 198 1.31 10.29 12.31
CA ARG A 198 2.09 11.45 12.73
C ARG A 198 3.57 11.12 12.90
N GLU A 199 3.85 9.97 13.46
CA GLU A 199 5.19 9.45 13.73
C GLU A 199 5.21 7.97 13.36
N SER A 200 6.07 7.58 12.45
CA SER A 200 6.17 6.21 11.96
C SER A 200 7.60 5.69 11.85
N THR A 201 8.59 6.54 12.15
CA THR A 201 10.00 6.19 12.06
C THR A 201 10.81 6.89 13.13
N TRP A 202 12.09 6.55 13.25
CA TRP A 202 13.08 7.22 14.09
C TRP A 202 13.24 8.73 13.77
N ALA A 203 12.86 9.16 12.56
CA ALA A 203 12.92 10.56 12.14
C ALA A 203 11.50 11.17 12.14
N PRO A 204 11.22 12.23 12.93
CA PRO A 204 9.94 12.89 12.93
C PRO A 204 9.66 13.57 11.59
N ARG A 205 8.38 13.70 11.21
CA ARG A 205 8.00 14.44 10.00
C ARG A 205 8.26 15.95 10.17
N MET A 206 8.96 16.56 9.20
CA MET A 206 9.20 18.00 9.13
C MET A 206 8.62 18.59 7.86
N PHE A 207 7.76 19.61 7.98
CA PHE A 207 7.00 20.23 6.87
C PHE A 207 6.20 19.22 6.04
N ASN A 208 5.86 18.10 6.62
CA ASN A 208 5.24 16.93 6.03
C ASN A 208 4.04 16.49 6.87
N ARG A 209 2.91 17.20 6.69
CA ARG A 209 1.68 16.93 7.46
C ARG A 209 1.02 15.64 7.00
N PRO A 210 0.30 14.94 7.90
CA PRO A 210 -0.60 13.86 7.51
C PRO A 210 -1.55 14.28 6.40
N GLU A 211 -1.93 13.34 5.54
CA GLU A 211 -2.72 13.60 4.33
C GLU A 211 -3.79 12.54 4.14
N LEU A 212 -5.00 12.98 3.88
CA LEU A 212 -6.06 12.18 3.28
C LEU A 212 -6.21 12.64 1.83
N VAL A 213 -5.99 11.74 0.88
CA VAL A 213 -6.11 12.03 -0.54
C VAL A 213 -7.55 11.79 -0.97
N ILE A 214 -8.14 12.78 -1.66
CA ILE A 214 -9.45 12.66 -2.31
C ILE A 214 -9.20 12.68 -3.82
N ILE A 215 -9.78 11.73 -4.53
CA ILE A 215 -9.59 11.56 -5.98
C ILE A 215 -10.97 11.57 -6.63
N ASP A 216 -11.14 12.47 -7.58
CA ASP A 216 -12.30 12.51 -8.48
C ASP A 216 -11.87 11.93 -9.84
N ILE A 217 -12.54 10.87 -10.27
CA ILE A 217 -12.38 10.28 -11.61
C ILE A 217 -13.47 10.85 -12.47
N ILE A 218 -13.10 11.57 -13.55
CA ILE A 218 -14.01 12.30 -14.45
C ILE A 218 -13.81 11.83 -15.88
#